data_6037af75e788c2f2776d09ebc2ff0bd1
#
_entry.id   6037af75e788c2f2776d09ebc2ff0bd1
#
_cell.length_a   1.000
_cell.length_b   1.000
_cell.length_c   1.000
_cell.angle_alpha   90.00
_cell.angle_beta   90.00
_cell.angle_gamma   90.00
#
_symmetry.space_group_name_H-M   'P 1'
#
loop_
_entity.id
_entity.type
_entity.pdbx_description
1 polymer ?
#
loop_
_entity_poly.entity_id
_entity_poly.type
_entity_poly.pdbx_seq_one_letter_code
_entity_poly.pdbx_strand_id
1 'polypeptide(L)'
;LKTIYLDWQTQTETILATKLQSLPKAIQTLIATDSAQNIQFSSDDHKVLYLAKTDADLEANLITPPPARSTQTEHRHLQADHYYVYDLKDDTNFLIGSKNEILYPSWIPNTNNLTFVNQDNLKVIDYDGTNRQIIFAANFNHRLVVPWSSDKIIILTTPYPGASENLYSISIK
;
A
#
# COMPACT_ATOMS: atom_id res chain seq x y z
N LEU A 1 21.84 -19.29 6.37
CA LEU A 1 20.87 -18.56 5.55
C LEU A 1 19.42 -18.93 5.92
N LYS A 2 19.06 -20.22 5.98
CA LYS A 2 17.70 -20.67 6.31
C LYS A 2 17.22 -20.21 7.70
N THR A 3 18.12 -20.25 8.71
CA THR A 3 17.83 -19.80 10.07
C THR A 3 17.57 -18.29 10.12
N ILE A 4 18.42 -17.49 9.46
CA ILE A 4 18.26 -16.04 9.40
C ILE A 4 16.94 -15.65 8.72
N TYR A 5 16.57 -16.35 7.65
CA TYR A 5 15.28 -16.11 6.96
C TYR A 5 14.08 -16.40 7.86
N LEU A 6 14.11 -17.51 8.62
CA LEU A 6 13.06 -17.86 9.58
C LEU A 6 12.97 -16.85 10.72
N ASP A 7 14.11 -16.38 11.23
CA ASP A 7 14.14 -15.35 12.28
C ASP A 7 13.51 -14.03 11.79
N TRP A 8 13.82 -13.62 10.57
CA TRP A 8 13.23 -12.42 9.96
C TRP A 8 11.72 -12.57 9.73
N GLN A 9 11.26 -13.74 9.27
CA GLN A 9 9.83 -13.99 9.13
C GLN A 9 9.12 -13.88 10.49
N THR A 10 9.62 -14.55 11.52
CA THR A 10 9.05 -14.50 12.86
C THR A 10 9.03 -13.09 13.44
N GLN A 11 10.10 -12.32 13.26
CA GLN A 11 10.15 -10.92 13.69
C GLN A 11 9.12 -10.06 12.94
N THR A 12 9.01 -10.21 11.64
CA THR A 12 8.06 -9.48 10.80
C THR A 12 6.62 -9.80 11.19
N GLU A 13 6.30 -11.07 11.42
CA GLU A 13 4.97 -11.51 11.87
C GLU A 13 4.63 -10.96 13.27
N THR A 14 5.60 -10.95 14.19
CA THR A 14 5.41 -10.40 15.54
C THR A 14 5.15 -8.89 15.50
N ILE A 15 5.93 -8.15 14.71
CA ILE A 15 5.75 -6.71 14.52
C ILE A 15 4.38 -6.43 13.91
N LEU A 16 4.01 -7.16 12.86
CA LEU A 16 2.71 -7.01 12.20
C LEU A 16 1.57 -7.31 13.18
N ALA A 17 1.65 -8.40 13.95
CA ALA A 17 0.64 -8.74 14.94
C ALA A 17 0.44 -7.63 15.99
N THR A 18 1.53 -7.03 16.45
CA THR A 18 1.48 -5.90 17.41
C THR A 18 0.81 -4.67 16.78
N LYS A 19 1.18 -4.34 15.54
CA LYS A 19 0.57 -3.21 14.81
C LYS A 19 -0.92 -3.44 14.54
N LEU A 20 -1.32 -4.67 14.21
CA LEU A 20 -2.73 -5.02 14.00
C LEU A 20 -3.58 -4.77 15.24
N GLN A 21 -3.03 -4.95 16.45
CA GLN A 21 -3.75 -4.67 17.70
C GLN A 21 -4.04 -3.19 17.93
N SER A 22 -3.31 -2.29 17.30
CA SER A 22 -3.54 -0.83 17.39
C SER A 22 -4.67 -0.34 16.48
N LEU A 23 -5.15 -1.16 15.55
CA LEU A 23 -6.22 -0.81 14.63
C LEU A 23 -7.58 -0.77 15.32
N PRO A 24 -8.55 0.02 14.81
CA PRO A 24 -9.94 -0.06 15.24
C PRO A 24 -10.50 -1.49 15.08
N LYS A 25 -11.37 -1.88 16.01
CA LYS A 25 -11.93 -3.25 16.02
C LYS A 25 -12.60 -3.67 14.71
N ALA A 26 -13.25 -2.74 14.01
CA ALA A 26 -13.87 -3.02 12.71
C ALA A 26 -12.80 -3.48 11.68
N ILE A 27 -11.66 -2.79 11.59
CA ILE A 27 -10.56 -3.18 10.72
C ILE A 27 -9.92 -4.49 11.17
N GLN A 28 -9.71 -4.68 12.49
CA GLN A 28 -9.22 -5.95 13.02
C GLN A 28 -10.15 -7.11 12.64
N THR A 29 -11.47 -6.91 12.68
CA THR A 29 -12.46 -7.93 12.31
C THR A 29 -12.36 -8.29 10.82
N LEU A 30 -12.24 -7.31 9.92
CA LEU A 30 -12.04 -7.57 8.49
C LEU A 30 -10.80 -8.43 8.23
N ILE A 31 -9.72 -8.19 8.96
CA ILE A 31 -8.48 -8.96 8.84
C ILE A 31 -8.66 -10.37 9.44
N ALA A 32 -9.23 -10.48 10.62
CA ALA A 32 -9.43 -11.75 11.31
C ALA A 32 -10.39 -12.69 10.56
N THR A 33 -11.37 -12.15 9.84
CA THR A 33 -12.32 -12.91 9.01
C THR A 33 -11.80 -13.19 7.59
N ASP A 34 -10.55 -12.91 7.32
CA ASP A 34 -9.94 -13.00 5.97
C ASP A 34 -10.68 -12.16 4.90
N SER A 35 -11.43 -11.15 5.32
CA SER A 35 -12.12 -10.20 4.44
C SER A 35 -11.21 -9.09 3.94
N ALA A 36 -10.02 -8.93 4.54
CA ALA A 36 -8.96 -8.05 4.10
C ALA A 36 -7.61 -8.79 4.04
N GLN A 37 -6.79 -8.48 3.04
CA GLN A 37 -5.46 -9.06 2.84
C GLN A 37 -4.47 -8.03 2.32
N ASN A 38 -3.20 -8.41 2.15
CA ASN A 38 -2.11 -7.53 1.69
C ASN A 38 -1.94 -6.30 2.58
N ILE A 39 -2.02 -6.50 3.89
CA ILE A 39 -1.95 -5.43 4.89
C ILE A 39 -0.55 -4.84 4.92
N GLN A 40 -0.45 -3.53 4.72
CA GLN A 40 0.79 -2.78 4.80
C GLN A 40 0.58 -1.48 5.58
N PHE A 41 1.44 -1.24 6.57
CA PHE A 41 1.46 0.03 7.30
C PHE A 41 2.36 1.04 6.61
N SER A 42 1.98 2.32 6.67
CA SER A 42 2.88 3.44 6.32
C SER A 42 4.06 3.50 7.29
N SER A 43 5.12 4.24 6.91
CA SER A 43 6.33 4.34 7.74
C SER A 43 6.09 4.97 9.11
N ASP A 44 5.04 5.79 9.25
CA ASP A 44 4.64 6.44 10.50
C ASP A 44 3.56 5.65 11.28
N ASP A 45 3.17 4.47 10.79
CA ASP A 45 2.13 3.58 11.32
C ASP A 45 0.72 4.21 11.44
N HIS A 46 0.50 5.35 10.81
CA HIS A 46 -0.79 6.04 10.87
C HIS A 46 -1.76 5.68 9.73
N LYS A 47 -1.27 4.99 8.70
CA LYS A 47 -2.09 4.58 7.57
C LYS A 47 -1.91 3.11 7.27
N VAL A 48 -2.99 2.47 6.85
CA VAL A 48 -3.01 1.04 6.53
C VAL A 48 -3.57 0.83 5.13
N LEU A 49 -2.73 0.36 4.23
CA LEU A 49 -3.15 -0.15 2.92
C LEU A 49 -3.65 -1.59 3.09
N TYR A 50 -4.78 -1.92 2.47
CA TYR A 50 -5.32 -3.27 2.45
C TYR A 50 -6.14 -3.52 1.18
N LEU A 51 -6.27 -4.79 0.80
CA LEU A 51 -7.14 -5.27 -0.27
C LEU A 51 -8.40 -5.89 0.37
N ALA A 52 -9.57 -5.36 0.06
CA ALA A 52 -10.83 -5.98 0.44
C ALA A 52 -11.08 -7.22 -0.44
N LYS A 53 -11.37 -8.37 0.17
CA LYS A 53 -11.71 -9.63 -0.51
C LYS A 53 -13.21 -9.81 -0.69
N THR A 54 -13.97 -9.17 0.16
CA THR A 54 -15.45 -9.25 0.19
C THR A 54 -16.01 -7.84 0.31
N ASP A 55 -17.24 -7.67 -0.14
CA ASP A 55 -17.99 -6.46 0.15
C ASP A 55 -18.25 -6.36 1.65
N ALA A 56 -18.08 -5.16 2.20
CA ALA A 56 -18.31 -4.90 3.62
C ALA A 56 -18.58 -3.41 3.85
N ASP A 57 -19.20 -3.09 4.97
CA ASP A 57 -19.41 -1.71 5.40
C ASP A 57 -18.53 -1.41 6.62
N LEU A 58 -17.81 -0.30 6.57
CA LEU A 58 -17.11 0.26 7.71
C LEU A 58 -17.98 1.29 8.40
N GLU A 59 -18.25 1.08 9.68
CA GLU A 59 -18.91 2.08 10.50
C GLU A 59 -18.09 3.38 10.54
N ALA A 60 -18.79 4.53 10.64
CA ALA A 60 -18.14 5.80 10.88
C ALA A 60 -17.82 5.99 12.36
N ASN A 61 -16.90 6.90 12.66
CA ASN A 61 -16.48 7.25 14.02
C ASN A 61 -15.89 6.06 14.80
N LEU A 62 -14.98 5.34 14.16
CA LEU A 62 -14.24 4.24 14.79
C LEU A 62 -13.23 4.74 15.83
N ILE A 63 -12.90 6.03 15.79
CA ILE A 63 -11.99 6.71 16.73
C ILE A 63 -12.77 7.71 17.55
N THR A 64 -12.51 7.78 18.85
CA THR A 64 -13.17 8.69 19.78
C THR A 64 -12.14 9.52 20.53
N PRO A 65 -12.21 10.86 20.55
CA PRO A 65 -13.18 11.71 19.85
C PRO A 65 -12.97 11.69 18.32
N PRO A 66 -14.01 11.97 17.52
CA PRO A 66 -13.84 12.00 16.07
C PRO A 66 -12.89 13.13 15.67
N PRO A 67 -11.91 12.86 14.81
CA PRO A 67 -10.97 13.87 14.33
C PRO A 67 -11.64 14.86 13.37
N ALA A 68 -10.88 15.89 12.97
CA ALA A 68 -11.31 16.79 11.89
C ALA A 68 -11.39 15.99 10.58
N ARG A 69 -12.51 16.13 9.87
CA ARG A 69 -12.70 15.37 8.62
C ARG A 69 -11.85 15.92 7.48
N SER A 70 -11.28 15.01 6.70
CA SER A 70 -10.70 15.31 5.40
C SER A 70 -11.75 15.90 4.45
N THR A 71 -11.33 16.75 3.51
CA THR A 71 -12.17 17.26 2.43
C THR A 71 -12.28 16.28 1.25
N GLN A 72 -11.49 15.20 1.27
CA GLN A 72 -11.51 14.17 0.23
C GLN A 72 -12.66 13.20 0.41
N THR A 73 -13.10 12.60 -0.70
CA THR A 73 -14.23 11.66 -0.67
C THR A 73 -13.85 10.40 0.08
N GLU A 74 -14.58 10.11 1.13
CA GLU A 74 -14.46 8.91 1.95
C GLU A 74 -15.23 7.74 1.34
N HIS A 75 -14.70 6.52 1.44
CA HIS A 75 -15.30 5.29 0.95
C HIS A 75 -15.42 4.26 2.09
N ARG A 76 -16.59 4.22 2.74
CA ARG A 76 -16.87 3.26 3.82
C ARG A 76 -17.59 1.99 3.35
N HIS A 77 -18.18 2.01 2.17
CA HIS A 77 -18.68 0.81 1.50
C HIS A 77 -17.53 0.17 0.74
N LEU A 78 -17.02 -0.95 1.24
CA LEU A 78 -15.94 -1.69 0.64
C LEU A 78 -16.48 -2.58 -0.47
N GLN A 79 -15.81 -2.59 -1.60
CA GLN A 79 -16.07 -3.48 -2.71
C GLN A 79 -14.98 -4.56 -2.76
N ALA A 80 -15.36 -5.79 -3.01
CA ALA A 80 -14.42 -6.88 -3.22
C ALA A 80 -13.40 -6.53 -4.32
N ASP A 81 -12.17 -7.02 -4.14
CA ASP A 81 -11.09 -6.83 -5.10
C ASP A 81 -10.65 -5.37 -5.32
N HIS A 82 -10.86 -4.50 -4.31
CA HIS A 82 -10.38 -3.12 -4.32
C HIS A 82 -9.41 -2.84 -3.18
N TYR A 83 -8.39 -2.05 -3.49
CA TYR A 83 -7.44 -1.53 -2.50
C TYR A 83 -7.97 -0.27 -1.83
N TYR A 84 -7.79 -0.21 -0.53
CA TYR A 84 -8.16 0.92 0.31
C TYR A 84 -6.99 1.33 1.20
N VAL A 85 -6.97 2.59 1.58
CA VAL A 85 -6.13 3.09 2.67
C VAL A 85 -7.02 3.64 3.77
N TYR A 86 -6.87 3.09 4.98
CA TYR A 86 -7.49 3.63 6.17
C TYR A 86 -6.49 4.52 6.91
N ASP A 87 -6.88 5.77 7.17
CA ASP A 87 -6.13 6.73 7.97
C ASP A 87 -6.59 6.67 9.42
N LEU A 88 -5.68 6.23 10.31
CA LEU A 88 -5.93 6.09 11.75
C LEU A 88 -6.07 7.42 12.47
N LYS A 89 -5.49 8.51 11.94
CA LYS A 89 -5.59 9.83 12.56
C LYS A 89 -6.92 10.51 12.27
N ASP A 90 -7.34 10.41 11.02
CA ASP A 90 -8.51 11.13 10.52
C ASP A 90 -9.78 10.28 10.50
N ASP A 91 -9.69 8.99 10.92
CA ASP A 91 -10.79 8.02 10.84
C ASP A 91 -11.46 8.05 9.46
N THR A 92 -10.67 8.02 8.41
CA THR A 92 -11.14 8.06 7.03
C THR A 92 -10.64 6.87 6.23
N ASN A 93 -11.47 6.40 5.30
CA ASN A 93 -11.12 5.28 4.42
C ASN A 93 -11.20 5.72 2.96
N PHE A 94 -10.10 5.58 2.23
CA PHE A 94 -9.96 6.05 0.86
C PHE A 94 -9.85 4.88 -0.12
N LEU A 95 -10.57 4.97 -1.25
CA LEU A 95 -10.44 4.02 -2.35
C LEU A 95 -9.19 4.34 -3.17
N ILE A 96 -8.30 3.35 -3.31
CA ILE A 96 -7.10 3.49 -4.15
C ILE A 96 -7.34 2.97 -5.57
N GLY A 97 -8.13 1.90 -5.73
CA GLY A 97 -8.50 1.36 -7.02
C GLY A 97 -8.65 -0.16 -7.02
N SER A 98 -9.06 -0.72 -8.13
CA SER A 98 -9.26 -2.17 -8.25
C SER A 98 -7.91 -2.93 -8.28
N LYS A 99 -7.91 -4.18 -7.86
CA LYS A 99 -6.70 -5.05 -7.90
C LYS A 99 -6.15 -5.26 -9.31
N ASN A 100 -6.98 -5.06 -10.35
CA ASN A 100 -6.55 -5.19 -11.73
C ASN A 100 -5.84 -3.93 -12.24
N GLU A 101 -6.11 -2.78 -11.61
CA GLU A 101 -5.47 -1.50 -11.93
C GLU A 101 -4.26 -1.22 -11.04
N ILE A 102 -4.27 -1.71 -9.82
CA ILE A 102 -3.26 -1.45 -8.79
C ILE A 102 -2.48 -2.75 -8.55
N LEU A 103 -1.45 -2.99 -9.35
CA LEU A 103 -0.61 -4.18 -9.21
C LEU A 103 0.60 -3.87 -8.30
N TYR A 104 0.87 -4.76 -7.36
CA TYR A 104 2.02 -4.69 -6.45
C TYR A 104 2.13 -3.35 -5.70
N PRO A 105 1.06 -2.84 -5.09
CA PRO A 105 1.15 -1.57 -4.38
C PRO A 105 2.08 -1.67 -3.18
N SER A 106 2.85 -0.61 -2.95
CA SER A 106 3.78 -0.52 -1.82
C SER A 106 3.94 0.92 -1.37
N TRP A 107 4.10 1.13 -0.06
CA TRP A 107 4.41 2.45 0.49
C TRP A 107 5.80 2.92 0.06
N ILE A 108 5.90 4.21 -0.31
CA ILE A 108 7.18 4.88 -0.47
C ILE A 108 7.64 5.32 0.92
N PRO A 109 8.83 4.88 1.39
CA PRO A 109 9.29 5.15 2.76
C PRO A 109 9.28 6.64 3.12
N ASN A 110 8.79 6.96 4.33
CA ASN A 110 8.72 8.32 4.87
C ASN A 110 7.93 9.32 4.02
N THR A 111 6.96 8.83 3.26
CA THR A 111 6.02 9.66 2.49
C THR A 111 4.58 9.22 2.75
N ASN A 112 3.61 9.98 2.22
CA ASN A 112 2.20 9.61 2.15
C ASN A 112 1.80 9.04 0.78
N ASN A 113 2.77 8.54 0.01
CA ASN A 113 2.56 8.06 -1.33
C ASN A 113 2.71 6.54 -1.43
N LEU A 114 1.98 5.97 -2.36
CA LEU A 114 2.09 4.60 -2.79
C LEU A 114 2.68 4.54 -4.20
N THR A 115 3.51 3.53 -4.46
CA THR A 115 3.87 3.13 -5.82
C THR A 115 3.11 1.89 -6.22
N PHE A 116 2.79 1.75 -7.51
CA PHE A 116 2.12 0.58 -8.07
C PHE A 116 2.39 0.46 -9.57
N VAL A 117 2.13 -0.71 -10.13
CA VAL A 117 2.21 -0.96 -11.56
C VAL A 117 0.80 -0.96 -12.17
N ASN A 118 0.65 -0.32 -13.31
CA ASN A 118 -0.58 -0.31 -14.09
C ASN A 118 -0.24 -0.27 -15.59
N GLN A 119 -0.69 -1.27 -16.36
CA GLN A 119 -0.46 -1.33 -17.81
C GLN A 119 0.99 -1.05 -18.22
N ASP A 120 1.94 -1.78 -17.64
CA ASP A 120 3.38 -1.66 -17.92
C ASP A 120 3.99 -0.30 -17.54
N ASN A 121 3.26 0.53 -16.80
CA ASN A 121 3.77 1.77 -16.24
C ASN A 121 3.94 1.66 -14.72
N LEU A 122 5.04 2.19 -14.23
CA LEU A 122 5.23 2.45 -12.80
C LEU A 122 4.61 3.80 -12.47
N LYS A 123 3.72 3.80 -11.50
CA LYS A 123 2.95 4.99 -11.08
C LYS A 123 3.13 5.25 -9.60
N VAL A 124 2.89 6.51 -9.22
CA VAL A 124 2.75 6.97 -7.84
C VAL A 124 1.36 7.57 -7.66
N ILE A 125 0.81 7.43 -6.47
CA ILE A 125 -0.49 7.96 -6.05
C ILE A 125 -0.41 8.40 -4.59
N ASP A 126 -1.14 9.43 -4.22
CA ASP A 126 -1.30 9.81 -2.83
C ASP A 126 -2.18 8.80 -2.07
N TYR A 127 -2.00 8.73 -0.77
CA TYR A 127 -2.73 7.77 0.10
C TYR A 127 -4.26 7.93 0.06
N ASP A 128 -4.75 9.08 -0.35
CA ASP A 128 -6.18 9.39 -0.48
C ASP A 128 -6.75 9.08 -1.89
N GLY A 129 -5.95 8.46 -2.76
CA GLY A 129 -6.34 8.07 -4.12
C GLY A 129 -6.19 9.18 -5.16
N THR A 130 -5.69 10.36 -4.77
CA THR A 130 -5.47 11.51 -5.67
C THR A 130 -4.05 11.53 -6.27
N ASN A 131 -3.77 12.52 -7.13
CA ASN A 131 -2.44 12.82 -7.69
C ASN A 131 -1.74 11.63 -8.34
N ARG A 132 -2.46 10.85 -9.11
CA ARG A 132 -1.93 9.68 -9.83
C ARG A 132 -1.00 10.11 -10.98
N GLN A 133 0.29 9.72 -10.91
CA GLN A 133 1.32 10.11 -11.86
C GLN A 133 2.11 8.90 -12.38
N ILE A 134 2.50 8.94 -13.66
CA ILE A 134 3.43 7.98 -14.25
C ILE A 134 4.85 8.47 -13.97
N ILE A 135 5.67 7.63 -13.34
CA ILE A 135 7.07 7.94 -13.04
C ILE A 135 8.05 7.15 -13.93
N PHE A 136 7.58 6.05 -14.52
CA PHE A 136 8.36 5.26 -15.47
C PHE A 136 7.44 4.51 -16.43
N ALA A 137 7.75 4.61 -17.75
CA ALA A 137 6.96 4.03 -18.84
C ALA A 137 7.90 3.34 -19.83
N ALA A 138 8.47 2.22 -19.44
CA ALA A 138 9.31 1.38 -20.28
C ALA A 138 9.19 -0.07 -19.80
N ASN A 139 9.80 -1.00 -20.50
CA ASN A 139 9.78 -2.41 -20.12
C ASN A 139 10.61 -2.65 -18.85
N PHE A 140 10.02 -3.22 -17.81
CA PHE A 140 10.67 -3.59 -16.56
C PHE A 140 10.00 -4.80 -15.92
N ASN A 141 10.67 -5.41 -14.95
CA ASN A 141 10.10 -6.51 -14.18
C ASN A 141 9.12 -5.97 -13.12
N HIS A 142 7.84 -6.12 -13.34
CA HIS A 142 6.77 -5.60 -12.49
C HIS A 142 6.82 -6.13 -11.04
N ARG A 143 7.42 -7.31 -10.81
CA ARG A 143 7.57 -7.89 -9.47
C ARG A 143 8.77 -7.38 -8.72
N LEU A 144 9.69 -6.69 -9.41
CA LEU A 144 10.93 -6.17 -8.85
C LEU A 144 10.92 -4.64 -8.86
N VAL A 145 9.96 -4.10 -8.13
CA VAL A 145 9.80 -2.67 -7.83
C VAL A 145 9.96 -2.50 -6.33
N VAL A 146 11.03 -1.85 -5.92
CA VAL A 146 11.37 -1.69 -4.49
C VAL A 146 11.49 -0.20 -4.16
N PRO A 147 10.53 0.40 -3.46
CA PRO A 147 10.69 1.73 -2.88
C PRO A 147 11.85 1.69 -1.87
N TRP A 148 12.94 2.37 -2.18
CA TRP A 148 14.17 2.33 -1.38
C TRP A 148 14.25 3.46 -0.36
N SER A 149 13.83 4.64 -0.76
CA SER A 149 13.80 5.84 0.08
C SER A 149 12.62 6.74 -0.31
N SER A 150 12.46 7.86 0.36
CA SER A 150 11.41 8.84 0.07
C SER A 150 11.49 9.41 -1.35
N ASP A 151 12.64 9.33 -1.98
CA ASP A 151 12.93 9.94 -3.30
C ASP A 151 13.43 8.93 -4.34
N LYS A 152 13.52 7.61 -4.01
CA LYS A 152 14.09 6.60 -4.91
C LYS A 152 13.31 5.30 -4.91
N ILE A 153 13.11 4.77 -6.12
CA ILE A 153 12.58 3.43 -6.36
C ILE A 153 13.61 2.64 -7.18
N ILE A 154 13.89 1.42 -6.77
CA ILE A 154 14.73 0.49 -7.51
C ILE A 154 13.84 -0.41 -8.36
N ILE A 155 14.19 -0.56 -9.63
CA ILE A 155 13.53 -1.44 -10.59
C ILE A 155 14.56 -2.35 -11.28
N LEU A 156 14.10 -3.49 -11.75
CA LEU A 156 14.87 -4.36 -12.64
C LEU A 156 14.38 -4.13 -14.07
N THR A 157 15.24 -3.66 -14.95
CA THR A 157 14.88 -3.38 -16.36
C THR A 157 16.04 -3.61 -17.31
N THR A 158 15.69 -3.75 -18.60
CA THR A 158 16.62 -3.77 -19.72
C THR A 158 16.62 -2.38 -20.34
N PRO A 159 17.71 -1.60 -20.25
CA PRO A 159 17.72 -0.18 -20.62
C PRO A 159 17.54 0.07 -22.14
N TYR A 160 17.95 -0.89 -22.98
CA TYR A 160 17.78 -0.84 -24.45
C TYR A 160 17.84 -2.27 -25.01
N PRO A 161 17.30 -2.50 -26.22
CA PRO A 161 17.31 -3.83 -26.86
C PRO A 161 18.73 -4.41 -26.98
N GLY A 162 18.92 -5.64 -26.52
CA GLY A 162 20.20 -6.33 -26.52
C GLY A 162 21.10 -6.11 -25.30
N ALA A 163 20.73 -5.20 -24.39
CA ALA A 163 21.39 -5.08 -23.10
C ALA A 163 20.97 -6.20 -22.15
N SER A 164 21.81 -6.48 -21.17
CA SER A 164 21.43 -7.34 -20.05
C SER A 164 20.50 -6.61 -19.08
N GLU A 165 19.55 -7.34 -18.50
CA GLU A 165 18.70 -6.85 -17.41
C GLU A 165 19.58 -6.46 -16.20
N ASN A 166 19.30 -5.31 -15.58
CA ASN A 166 20.05 -4.80 -14.45
C ASN A 166 19.18 -3.94 -13.54
N LEU A 167 19.65 -3.70 -12.32
CA LEU A 167 18.96 -2.83 -11.36
C LEU A 167 19.23 -1.36 -11.65
N TYR A 168 18.18 -0.57 -11.68
CA TYR A 168 18.22 0.87 -11.88
C TYR A 168 17.45 1.59 -10.77
N SER A 169 17.93 2.77 -10.41
CA SER A 169 17.25 3.67 -9.50
C SER A 169 16.52 4.76 -10.25
N ILE A 170 15.24 4.93 -9.98
CA ILE A 170 14.42 6.05 -10.46
C ILE A 170 14.32 7.07 -9.33
N SER A 171 14.63 8.32 -9.62
CA SER A 171 14.41 9.43 -8.69
C SER A 171 12.99 9.96 -8.84
N ILE A 172 12.29 10.10 -7.70
CA ILE A 172 10.97 10.73 -7.60
C ILE A 172 11.20 12.16 -7.10
N LYS A 173 10.72 13.15 -7.83
CA LYS A 173 10.82 14.57 -7.43
C LYS A 173 9.44 15.08 -7.11
#